data_85e1b043ffc61eb9a0958feeaf8d7a75
#
_entry.id   85e1b043ffc61eb9a0958feeaf8d7a75
#
_cell.length_a   1.000
_cell.length_b   1.000
_cell.length_c   1.000
_cell.angle_alpha   90.00
_cell.angle_beta   90.00
_cell.angle_gamma   90.00
#
_symmetry.space_group_name_H-M   'P 1'
#
loop_
_entity.id
_entity.type
_entity.pdbx_description
1 polymer ?
#
loop_
_entity_poly.entity_id
_entity_poly.type
_entity_poly.pdbx_seq_one_letter_code
_entity_poly.pdbx_strand_id
1 'polypeptide(L)'
;MSNKKDVAVKISGGKKIREAREKVKSDTLYNLINAVERLKSASYVKFDPTLEIVMKLGIDPRHSDQMVRGVVNLPAGTGKTVRVAVICKEEREEEAKSARADLVGSTNIIDEIKAGKINFDVCIATPDMMAAIGSVARILGPRGLMPNPKLGTVTLDIKNAIKNAKSGQVEYRAEKAGIIHAGLGKLSFSDQDLLKNLNAFIKAVIKAKPAGLKGSYLKAVYLSSTMGASVQIDLTSIA
;
A
#
# COMPACT_ATOMS: atom_id res chain seq x y z
N MET A 1 44.39 -11.75 -10.82
CA MET A 1 43.63 -10.71 -11.57
C MET A 1 42.49 -11.42 -12.30
N SER A 2 41.32 -11.42 -11.73
CA SER A 2 40.13 -12.12 -12.27
C SER A 2 39.33 -11.12 -13.10
N ASN A 3 39.32 -11.31 -14.42
CA ASN A 3 38.48 -10.56 -15.35
C ASN A 3 37.00 -10.82 -15.03
N LYS A 4 36.34 -9.89 -14.30
CA LYS A 4 34.89 -9.80 -14.32
C LYS A 4 34.47 -9.39 -15.72
N LYS A 5 34.07 -10.36 -16.56
CA LYS A 5 33.35 -10.10 -17.79
C LYS A 5 32.07 -9.34 -17.42
N ASP A 6 31.97 -8.09 -17.85
CA ASP A 6 30.74 -7.32 -17.83
C ASP A 6 29.69 -8.09 -18.65
N VAL A 7 28.89 -8.85 -17.96
CA VAL A 7 27.69 -9.46 -18.55
C VAL A 7 26.72 -8.30 -18.75
N ALA A 8 26.73 -7.72 -19.94
CA ALA A 8 25.74 -6.74 -20.34
C ALA A 8 24.35 -7.36 -20.13
N VAL A 9 23.69 -6.98 -19.05
CA VAL A 9 22.33 -7.41 -18.74
C VAL A 9 21.47 -6.95 -19.91
N LYS A 10 21.02 -7.90 -20.72
CA LYS A 10 20.16 -7.64 -21.87
C LYS A 10 18.88 -7.00 -21.36
N ILE A 11 18.77 -5.66 -21.45
CA ILE A 11 17.61 -4.90 -21.01
C ILE A 11 16.42 -5.34 -21.85
N SER A 12 15.57 -6.21 -21.30
CA SER A 12 14.33 -6.64 -21.96
C SER A 12 13.26 -5.55 -21.83
N GLY A 13 12.40 -5.41 -22.83
CA GLY A 13 11.29 -4.46 -22.82
C GLY A 13 11.20 -3.61 -24.10
N GLY A 14 10.10 -2.87 -24.25
CA GLY A 14 9.89 -1.96 -25.36
C GLY A 14 10.82 -0.73 -25.30
N LYS A 15 10.90 0.06 -26.40
CA LYS A 15 11.79 1.23 -26.50
C LYS A 15 11.67 2.18 -25.31
N LYS A 16 10.48 2.62 -24.96
CA LYS A 16 10.24 3.59 -23.88
C LYS A 16 10.76 3.16 -22.51
N ILE A 17 10.56 1.88 -22.13
CA ILE A 17 11.08 1.38 -20.85
C ILE A 17 12.60 1.21 -20.87
N ARG A 18 13.22 0.95 -22.04
CA ARG A 18 14.68 0.92 -22.17
C ARG A 18 15.26 2.32 -21.94
N GLU A 19 14.73 3.33 -22.61
CA GLU A 19 15.11 4.75 -22.43
C GLU A 19 14.92 5.20 -20.97
N ALA A 20 13.81 4.79 -20.32
CA ALA A 20 13.59 5.08 -18.90
C ALA A 20 14.61 4.41 -17.99
N ARG A 21 15.03 3.16 -18.29
CA ARG A 21 16.06 2.44 -17.53
C ARG A 21 17.47 2.99 -17.75
N GLU A 22 17.77 3.56 -18.91
CA GLU A 22 19.04 4.25 -19.20
C GLU A 22 19.17 5.53 -18.36
N LYS A 23 18.07 6.25 -18.14
CA LYS A 23 18.04 7.42 -17.26
C LYS A 23 18.25 7.06 -15.78
N VAL A 24 17.90 5.83 -15.40
CA VAL A 24 18.03 5.29 -14.04
C VAL A 24 19.13 4.24 -14.04
N LYS A 25 20.29 4.57 -13.48
CA LYS A 25 21.40 3.60 -13.33
C LYS A 25 21.02 2.58 -12.26
N SER A 26 20.80 1.32 -12.66
CA SER A 26 20.31 0.25 -11.78
C SER A 26 21.27 -0.09 -10.65
N ASP A 27 22.57 0.13 -10.83
CA ASP A 27 23.63 -0.29 -9.89
C ASP A 27 24.03 0.81 -8.92
N THR A 28 23.33 1.95 -8.92
CA THR A 28 23.60 3.08 -8.02
C THR A 28 22.56 3.13 -6.90
N LEU A 29 23.03 3.34 -5.67
CA LEU A 29 22.19 3.65 -4.54
C LEU A 29 21.84 5.15 -4.56
N TYR A 30 20.58 5.45 -4.41
CA TYR A 30 20.07 6.82 -4.45
C TYR A 30 19.56 7.26 -3.09
N ASN A 31 19.77 8.52 -2.76
CA ASN A 31 19.08 9.16 -1.64
C ASN A 31 17.58 9.34 -2.02
N LEU A 32 16.69 9.39 -1.03
CA LEU A 32 15.23 9.51 -1.22
C LEU A 32 14.85 10.68 -2.14
N ILE A 33 15.48 11.84 -1.98
CA ILE A 33 15.19 13.04 -2.77
C ILE A 33 15.54 12.80 -4.25
N ASN A 34 16.77 12.39 -4.51
CA ASN A 34 17.26 12.13 -5.87
C ASN A 34 16.48 11.00 -6.55
N ALA A 35 16.02 10.00 -5.78
CA ALA A 35 15.22 8.91 -6.30
C ALA A 35 13.85 9.39 -6.82
N VAL A 36 13.16 10.26 -6.07
CA VAL A 36 11.87 10.83 -6.49
C VAL A 36 12.03 11.68 -7.75
N GLU A 37 13.04 12.56 -7.80
CA GLU A 37 13.34 13.38 -8.97
C GLU A 37 13.65 12.53 -10.22
N ARG A 38 14.47 11.48 -10.05
CA ARG A 38 14.81 10.56 -11.14
C ARG A 38 13.59 9.81 -11.66
N LEU A 39 12.71 9.33 -10.77
CA LEU A 39 11.49 8.65 -11.18
C LEU A 39 10.53 9.58 -11.91
N LYS A 40 10.41 10.84 -11.49
CA LYS A 40 9.62 11.85 -12.21
C LYS A 40 10.18 12.12 -13.62
N SER A 41 11.50 12.30 -13.74
CA SER A 41 12.15 12.57 -15.02
C SER A 41 12.18 11.36 -15.98
N ALA A 42 12.13 10.15 -15.44
CA ALA A 42 12.13 8.91 -16.22
C ALA A 42 10.71 8.44 -16.60
N SER A 43 9.66 9.10 -16.09
CA SER A 43 8.28 8.75 -16.41
C SER A 43 7.97 9.07 -17.88
N TYR A 44 7.38 8.09 -18.58
CA TYR A 44 7.03 8.19 -20.00
C TYR A 44 5.56 7.90 -20.28
N VAL A 45 4.77 7.67 -19.24
CA VAL A 45 3.35 7.34 -19.36
C VAL A 45 2.49 8.60 -19.56
N LYS A 46 1.34 8.44 -20.20
CA LYS A 46 0.41 9.55 -20.49
C LYS A 46 -0.62 9.77 -19.35
N PHE A 47 -0.74 8.84 -18.43
CA PHE A 47 -1.58 8.94 -17.25
C PHE A 47 -0.74 9.32 -16.03
N ASP A 48 -1.37 9.73 -14.94
CA ASP A 48 -0.68 10.04 -13.68
C ASP A 48 -0.30 8.74 -12.94
N PRO A 49 0.99 8.33 -12.96
CA PRO A 49 1.42 7.08 -12.37
C PRO A 49 1.48 7.18 -10.84
N THR A 50 1.32 6.05 -10.18
CA THR A 50 1.49 5.97 -8.72
C THR A 50 2.95 5.70 -8.37
N LEU A 51 3.47 6.40 -7.37
CA LEU A 51 4.75 6.08 -6.75
C LEU A 51 4.55 4.89 -5.81
N GLU A 52 5.30 3.84 -6.04
CA GLU A 52 5.24 2.60 -5.28
C GLU A 52 6.56 2.35 -4.56
N ILE A 53 6.47 1.88 -3.31
CA ILE A 53 7.61 1.42 -2.53
C ILE A 53 7.59 -0.09 -2.40
N VAL A 54 8.76 -0.69 -2.51
CA VAL A 54 8.99 -2.11 -2.26
C VAL A 54 10.07 -2.23 -1.19
N MET A 55 9.74 -2.89 -0.09
CA MET A 55 10.67 -3.09 1.03
C MET A 55 10.92 -4.58 1.23
N LYS A 56 12.17 -5.00 1.06
CA LYS A 56 12.60 -6.37 1.37
C LYS A 56 13.01 -6.45 2.83
N LEU A 57 12.27 -7.22 3.60
CA LEU A 57 12.50 -7.43 5.02
C LEU A 57 13.27 -8.71 5.29
N GLY A 58 13.97 -8.76 6.42
CA GLY A 58 14.71 -9.94 6.89
C GLY A 58 13.87 -10.87 7.77
N ILE A 59 12.57 -10.99 7.49
CA ILE A 59 11.60 -11.79 8.24
C ILE A 59 11.34 -13.13 7.57
N ASP A 60 10.87 -14.12 8.35
CA ASP A 60 10.28 -15.35 7.83
C ASP A 60 8.76 -15.35 8.08
N PRO A 61 7.94 -15.01 7.06
CA PRO A 61 6.48 -14.91 7.20
C PRO A 61 5.78 -16.26 7.43
N ARG A 62 6.51 -17.38 7.42
CA ARG A 62 5.96 -18.71 7.76
C ARG A 62 5.65 -18.80 9.25
N HIS A 63 6.38 -18.05 10.06
CA HIS A 63 6.13 -17.93 11.49
C HIS A 63 5.11 -16.81 11.74
N SER A 64 4.04 -17.11 12.47
CA SER A 64 2.94 -16.18 12.74
C SER A 64 3.37 -14.95 13.55
N ASP A 65 4.41 -15.08 14.37
CA ASP A 65 5.03 -14.04 15.19
C ASP A 65 5.91 -13.07 14.39
N GLN A 66 6.35 -13.48 13.18
CA GLN A 66 7.14 -12.65 12.27
C GLN A 66 6.30 -12.03 11.14
N MET A 67 4.99 -12.24 11.13
CA MET A 67 4.12 -11.67 10.12
C MET A 67 3.91 -10.18 10.37
N VAL A 68 4.48 -9.34 9.49
CA VAL A 68 4.33 -7.89 9.53
C VAL A 68 3.11 -7.48 8.70
N ARG A 69 2.14 -6.87 9.37
CA ARG A 69 0.93 -6.31 8.76
C ARG A 69 0.50 -5.09 9.56
N GLY A 70 0.09 -4.05 8.88
CA GLY A 70 -0.39 -2.84 9.54
C GLY A 70 -1.03 -1.86 8.57
N VAL A 71 -1.27 -0.69 9.09
CA VAL A 71 -1.91 0.43 8.39
C VAL A 71 -1.11 1.70 8.65
N VAL A 72 -0.99 2.52 7.64
CA VAL A 72 -0.34 3.84 7.73
C VAL A 72 -1.28 4.89 7.17
N ASN A 73 -1.46 5.96 7.90
CA ASN A 73 -2.12 7.16 7.38
C ASN A 73 -1.06 8.04 6.71
N LEU A 74 -1.18 8.25 5.42
CA LEU A 74 -0.25 9.08 4.65
C LEU A 74 -0.62 10.56 4.84
N PRO A 75 0.31 11.43 5.29
CA PRO A 75 0.01 12.83 5.57
C PRO A 75 -0.53 13.62 4.37
N ALA A 76 -0.01 13.34 3.17
CA ALA A 76 -0.45 13.99 1.94
C ALA A 76 -1.55 13.20 1.18
N GLY A 77 -2.05 12.10 1.77
CA GLY A 77 -3.02 11.21 1.13
C GLY A 77 -2.41 10.36 0.00
N THR A 78 -3.26 9.57 -0.64
CA THR A 78 -2.87 8.66 -1.76
C THR A 78 -3.14 9.25 -3.14
N GLY A 79 -3.90 10.34 -3.23
CA GLY A 79 -4.38 10.90 -4.51
C GLY A 79 -5.41 10.04 -5.23
N LYS A 80 -6.02 9.08 -4.53
CA LYS A 80 -7.15 8.28 -5.03
C LYS A 80 -8.41 8.65 -4.27
N THR A 81 -9.51 8.78 -4.98
CA THR A 81 -10.84 8.84 -4.36
C THR A 81 -11.26 7.44 -3.95
N VAL A 82 -11.30 7.19 -2.65
CA VAL A 82 -11.65 5.88 -2.08
C VAL A 82 -13.15 5.84 -1.81
N ARG A 83 -13.85 4.85 -2.34
CA ARG A 83 -15.26 4.59 -2.06
C ARG A 83 -15.36 3.68 -0.85
N VAL A 84 -16.01 4.16 0.20
CA VAL A 84 -16.13 3.45 1.48
C VAL A 84 -17.53 2.88 1.61
N ALA A 85 -17.62 1.55 1.78
CA ALA A 85 -18.84 0.86 2.18
C ALA A 85 -18.83 0.61 3.69
N VAL A 86 -19.95 0.88 4.34
CA VAL A 86 -20.16 0.63 5.77
C VAL A 86 -21.28 -0.39 5.95
N ILE A 87 -20.98 -1.49 6.62
CA ILE A 87 -21.95 -2.53 6.96
C ILE A 87 -22.21 -2.44 8.46
N CYS A 88 -23.39 -1.92 8.80
CA CYS A 88 -23.82 -1.71 10.16
C CYS A 88 -25.31 -2.05 10.33
N LYS A 89 -25.78 -2.10 11.59
CA LYS A 89 -27.21 -2.18 11.88
C LYS A 89 -27.91 -0.87 11.54
N GLU A 90 -29.21 -0.94 11.28
CA GLU A 90 -30.05 0.20 10.92
C GLU A 90 -29.94 1.40 11.90
N GLU A 91 -29.80 1.11 13.20
CA GLU A 91 -29.62 2.14 14.24
C GLU A 91 -28.40 3.06 14.01
N ARG A 92 -27.39 2.58 13.28
CA ARG A 92 -26.13 3.31 13.02
C ARG A 92 -25.96 3.79 11.59
N GLU A 93 -26.95 3.54 10.74
CA GLU A 93 -26.89 4.00 9.35
C GLU A 93 -26.84 5.52 9.22
N GLU A 94 -27.58 6.25 10.05
CA GLU A 94 -27.57 7.71 10.06
C GLU A 94 -26.19 8.26 10.43
N GLU A 95 -25.51 7.61 11.37
CA GLU A 95 -24.14 7.97 11.76
C GLU A 95 -23.16 7.78 10.58
N ALA A 96 -23.25 6.66 9.86
CA ALA A 96 -22.43 6.37 8.70
C ALA A 96 -22.71 7.33 7.53
N LYS A 97 -23.97 7.66 7.28
CA LYS A 97 -24.38 8.65 6.26
C LYS A 97 -23.86 10.06 6.60
N SER A 98 -23.97 10.47 7.88
CA SER A 98 -23.44 11.75 8.35
C SER A 98 -21.91 11.87 8.19
N ALA A 99 -21.19 10.77 8.31
CA ALA A 99 -19.75 10.67 8.10
C ALA A 99 -19.35 10.59 6.60
N ARG A 100 -20.28 10.73 5.68
CA ARG A 100 -20.09 10.70 4.22
C ARG A 100 -19.56 9.35 3.71
N ALA A 101 -20.07 8.23 4.24
CA ALA A 101 -19.85 6.93 3.60
C ALA A 101 -20.55 6.90 2.23
N ASP A 102 -19.96 6.23 1.25
CA ASP A 102 -20.49 6.18 -0.12
C ASP A 102 -21.59 5.12 -0.26
N LEU A 103 -21.47 4.02 0.48
CA LEU A 103 -22.46 2.95 0.58
C LEU A 103 -22.69 2.63 2.06
N VAL A 104 -23.95 2.63 2.48
CA VAL A 104 -24.34 2.30 3.85
C VAL A 104 -25.50 1.33 3.83
N GLY A 105 -25.41 0.27 4.59
CA GLY A 105 -26.52 -0.69 4.73
C GLY A 105 -26.15 -1.89 5.59
N SER A 106 -27.08 -2.81 5.70
CA SER A 106 -26.94 -4.04 6.47
C SER A 106 -26.89 -5.27 5.54
N THR A 107 -27.97 -6.00 5.44
CA THR A 107 -28.11 -7.20 4.59
C THR A 107 -28.12 -6.88 3.11
N ASN A 108 -28.64 -5.72 2.72
CA ASN A 108 -28.74 -5.29 1.32
C ASN A 108 -27.36 -5.27 0.61
N ILE A 109 -26.33 -4.71 1.28
CA ILE A 109 -24.96 -4.70 0.73
C ILE A 109 -24.42 -6.13 0.63
N ILE A 110 -24.71 -6.98 1.61
CA ILE A 110 -24.27 -8.38 1.60
C ILE A 110 -24.86 -9.12 0.40
N ASP A 111 -26.13 -8.88 0.07
CA ASP A 111 -26.77 -9.52 -1.07
C ASP A 111 -26.26 -8.98 -2.41
N GLU A 112 -25.94 -7.69 -2.50
CA GLU A 112 -25.24 -7.11 -3.66
C GLU A 112 -23.86 -7.75 -3.85
N ILE A 113 -23.10 -7.96 -2.78
CA ILE A 113 -21.79 -8.63 -2.82
C ILE A 113 -21.95 -10.08 -3.29
N LYS A 114 -22.96 -10.82 -2.82
CA LYS A 114 -23.29 -12.19 -3.30
C LYS A 114 -23.61 -12.20 -4.78
N ALA A 115 -24.32 -11.17 -5.27
CA ALA A 115 -24.60 -10.98 -6.70
C ALA A 115 -23.39 -10.54 -7.53
N GLY A 116 -22.20 -10.38 -6.89
CA GLY A 116 -20.97 -9.98 -7.56
C GLY A 116 -20.81 -8.47 -7.80
N LYS A 117 -21.74 -7.65 -7.34
CA LYS A 117 -21.69 -6.19 -7.46
C LYS A 117 -20.88 -5.60 -6.32
N ILE A 118 -19.61 -5.26 -6.60
CA ILE A 118 -18.69 -4.66 -5.63
C ILE A 118 -18.26 -3.30 -6.16
N ASN A 119 -18.89 -2.24 -5.66
CA ASN A 119 -18.65 -0.86 -6.08
C ASN A 119 -17.95 -0.02 -5.01
N PHE A 120 -17.10 -0.64 -4.18
CA PHE A 120 -16.36 0.02 -3.12
C PHE A 120 -14.91 -0.47 -3.08
N ASP A 121 -14.04 0.35 -2.49
CA ASP A 121 -12.61 0.10 -2.41
C ASP A 121 -12.18 -0.24 -0.97
N VAL A 122 -12.98 0.15 0.04
CA VAL A 122 -12.77 -0.18 1.45
C VAL A 122 -14.10 -0.58 2.08
N CYS A 123 -14.10 -1.65 2.86
CA CYS A 123 -15.26 -2.12 3.63
C CYS A 123 -15.01 -1.93 5.13
N ILE A 124 -15.86 -1.16 5.79
CA ILE A 124 -15.88 -0.98 7.24
C ILE A 124 -17.09 -1.72 7.78
N ALA A 125 -16.92 -2.38 8.90
CA ALA A 125 -18.01 -3.14 9.53
C ALA A 125 -18.07 -2.91 11.03
N THR A 126 -19.27 -3.00 11.60
CA THR A 126 -19.41 -3.12 13.03
C THR A 126 -19.17 -4.57 13.47
N PRO A 127 -18.64 -4.81 14.68
CA PRO A 127 -18.38 -6.18 15.17
C PRO A 127 -19.61 -7.09 15.09
N ASP A 128 -20.81 -6.55 15.33
CA ASP A 128 -22.07 -7.28 15.31
C ASP A 128 -22.40 -7.86 13.92
N MET A 129 -22.00 -7.18 12.86
CA MET A 129 -22.27 -7.60 11.46
C MET A 129 -21.23 -8.57 10.92
N MET A 130 -20.15 -8.84 11.65
CA MET A 130 -19.07 -9.72 11.19
C MET A 130 -19.54 -11.16 10.92
N ALA A 131 -20.51 -11.66 11.70
CA ALA A 131 -21.10 -12.98 11.46
C ALA A 131 -21.81 -13.06 10.10
N ALA A 132 -22.58 -12.02 9.74
CA ALA A 132 -23.26 -11.93 8.45
C ALA A 132 -22.28 -11.76 7.28
N ILE A 133 -21.22 -10.96 7.45
CA ILE A 133 -20.15 -10.74 6.48
C ILE A 133 -19.35 -12.04 6.23
N GLY A 134 -19.28 -12.93 7.22
CA GLY A 134 -18.68 -14.25 7.05
C GLY A 134 -19.23 -15.05 5.87
N SER A 135 -20.50 -14.89 5.52
CA SER A 135 -21.14 -15.54 4.37
C SER A 135 -20.53 -15.11 3.01
N VAL A 136 -19.99 -13.88 2.92
CA VAL A 136 -19.35 -13.33 1.71
C VAL A 136 -17.84 -13.29 1.79
N ALA A 137 -17.24 -13.87 2.83
CA ALA A 137 -15.79 -13.88 3.04
C ALA A 137 -15.02 -14.51 1.86
N ARG A 138 -15.60 -15.52 1.19
CA ARG A 138 -15.02 -16.17 0.00
C ARG A 138 -14.90 -15.21 -1.19
N ILE A 139 -15.73 -14.16 -1.25
CA ILE A 139 -15.74 -13.16 -2.33
C ILE A 139 -14.82 -11.99 -1.97
N LEU A 140 -14.94 -11.48 -0.73
CA LEU A 140 -14.17 -10.31 -0.25
C LEU A 140 -12.73 -10.65 0.07
N GLY A 141 -12.45 -11.85 0.60
CA GLY A 141 -11.12 -12.27 1.04
C GLY A 141 -10.05 -12.19 -0.05
N PRO A 142 -10.23 -12.84 -1.22
CA PRO A 142 -9.25 -12.79 -2.31
C PRO A 142 -9.02 -11.39 -2.88
N ARG A 143 -10.02 -10.50 -2.76
CA ARG A 143 -9.93 -9.10 -3.20
C ARG A 143 -9.30 -8.16 -2.16
N GLY A 144 -8.97 -8.65 -0.96
CA GLY A 144 -8.43 -7.84 0.11
C GLY A 144 -9.43 -6.87 0.76
N LEU A 145 -10.74 -7.03 0.48
CA LEU A 145 -11.79 -6.14 0.96
C LEU A 145 -12.46 -6.62 2.27
N MET A 146 -11.98 -7.72 2.84
CA MET A 146 -12.55 -8.28 4.07
C MET A 146 -12.20 -7.40 5.27
N PRO A 147 -13.20 -6.90 6.03
CA PRO A 147 -12.95 -6.13 7.24
C PRO A 147 -12.11 -6.90 8.26
N ASN A 148 -11.17 -6.22 8.92
CA ASN A 148 -10.28 -6.83 9.89
C ASN A 148 -10.06 -5.91 11.11
N PRO A 149 -10.21 -6.40 12.34
CA PRO A 149 -9.95 -5.61 13.55
C PRO A 149 -8.54 -5.04 13.63
N LYS A 150 -7.54 -5.82 13.19
CA LYS A 150 -6.12 -5.38 13.19
C LYS A 150 -5.84 -4.17 12.28
N LEU A 151 -6.70 -3.93 11.30
CA LEU A 151 -6.61 -2.81 10.37
C LEU A 151 -7.50 -1.63 10.78
N GLY A 152 -8.25 -1.77 11.86
CA GLY A 152 -9.21 -0.75 12.30
C GLY A 152 -10.43 -0.62 11.40
N THR A 153 -10.68 -1.58 10.49
CA THR A 153 -11.87 -1.62 9.62
C THR A 153 -13.05 -2.34 10.28
N VAL A 154 -12.85 -2.97 11.45
CA VAL A 154 -13.92 -3.46 12.31
C VAL A 154 -13.90 -2.64 13.58
N THR A 155 -14.84 -1.73 13.73
CA THR A 155 -14.89 -0.79 14.84
C THR A 155 -16.31 -0.34 15.14
N LEU A 156 -16.52 0.12 16.38
CA LEU A 156 -17.75 0.81 16.79
C LEU A 156 -17.72 2.30 16.43
N ASP A 157 -16.53 2.88 16.26
CA ASP A 157 -16.34 4.29 15.86
C ASP A 157 -16.27 4.41 14.34
N ILE A 158 -17.45 4.46 13.73
CA ILE A 158 -17.62 4.52 12.28
C ILE A 158 -17.08 5.82 11.71
N LYS A 159 -17.29 6.95 12.42
CA LYS A 159 -16.88 8.29 11.91
C LYS A 159 -15.38 8.41 11.71
N ASN A 160 -14.60 8.01 12.71
CA ASN A 160 -13.14 8.06 12.62
C ASN A 160 -12.60 7.06 11.60
N ALA A 161 -13.21 5.86 11.49
CA ALA A 161 -12.81 4.87 10.50
C ALA A 161 -13.01 5.38 9.07
N ILE A 162 -14.16 6.00 8.76
CA ILE A 162 -14.43 6.58 7.44
C ILE A 162 -13.46 7.74 7.16
N LYS A 163 -13.25 8.62 8.15
CA LYS A 163 -12.31 9.73 8.01
C LYS A 163 -10.91 9.24 7.69
N ASN A 164 -10.42 8.24 8.41
CA ASN A 164 -9.10 7.64 8.18
C ASN A 164 -9.02 6.99 6.78
N ALA A 165 -10.02 6.19 6.39
CA ALA A 165 -10.06 5.57 5.08
C ALA A 165 -10.02 6.60 3.93
N LYS A 166 -10.75 7.72 4.06
CA LYS A 166 -10.77 8.81 3.07
C LYS A 166 -9.53 9.73 3.14
N SER A 167 -8.83 9.79 4.28
CA SER A 167 -7.62 10.62 4.43
C SER A 167 -6.35 10.01 3.82
N GLY A 168 -6.43 8.84 3.20
CA GLY A 168 -5.27 8.20 2.57
C GLY A 168 -4.61 7.12 3.42
N GLN A 169 -5.43 6.35 4.11
CA GLN A 169 -4.98 5.16 4.81
C GLN A 169 -4.51 4.07 3.81
N VAL A 170 -3.30 3.56 4.00
CA VAL A 170 -2.72 2.48 3.19
C VAL A 170 -2.45 1.27 4.06
N GLU A 171 -2.98 0.14 3.66
CA GLU A 171 -2.68 -1.15 4.27
C GLU A 171 -1.38 -1.71 3.68
N TYR A 172 -0.55 -2.31 4.53
CA TYR A 172 0.61 -3.08 4.12
C TYR A 172 0.63 -4.45 4.77
N ARG A 173 1.08 -5.43 4.02
CA ARG A 173 1.24 -6.81 4.48
C ARG A 173 2.48 -7.42 3.85
N ALA A 174 3.29 -8.09 4.67
CA ALA A 174 4.41 -8.86 4.18
C ALA A 174 3.92 -10.11 3.43
N GLU A 175 4.43 -10.31 2.22
CA GLU A 175 4.21 -11.51 1.42
C GLU A 175 5.05 -12.68 1.91
N LYS A 176 4.83 -13.88 1.33
CA LYS A 176 5.58 -15.10 1.68
C LYS A 176 7.09 -14.97 1.48
N ALA A 177 7.54 -14.06 0.63
CA ALA A 177 8.95 -13.75 0.38
C ALA A 177 9.54 -12.73 1.37
N GLY A 178 8.76 -12.23 2.34
CA GLY A 178 9.17 -11.18 3.26
C GLY A 178 9.26 -9.79 2.60
N ILE A 179 8.50 -9.55 1.54
CA ILE A 179 8.49 -8.29 0.81
C ILE A 179 7.17 -7.57 1.09
N ILE A 180 7.25 -6.24 1.26
CA ILE A 180 6.10 -5.35 1.39
C ILE A 180 6.03 -4.47 0.15
N HIS A 181 4.82 -4.34 -0.41
CA HIS A 181 4.50 -3.44 -1.50
C HIS A 181 3.45 -2.43 -1.05
N ALA A 182 3.62 -1.16 -1.38
CA ALA A 182 2.63 -0.13 -1.10
C ALA A 182 2.69 1.03 -2.10
N GLY A 183 1.53 1.57 -2.46
CA GLY A 183 1.42 2.81 -3.22
C GLY A 183 1.36 4.02 -2.28
N LEU A 184 2.23 5.01 -2.49
CA LEU A 184 2.42 6.13 -1.58
C LEU A 184 1.88 7.48 -2.06
N GLY A 185 1.40 7.53 -3.29
CA GLY A 185 0.84 8.77 -3.85
C GLY A 185 1.00 8.83 -5.36
N LYS A 186 0.46 9.87 -5.96
CA LYS A 186 0.59 10.12 -7.39
C LYS A 186 1.88 10.87 -7.69
N LEU A 187 2.47 10.62 -8.87
CA LEU A 187 3.72 11.27 -9.26
C LEU A 187 3.53 12.79 -9.50
N SER A 188 2.29 13.22 -9.73
CA SER A 188 1.88 14.63 -9.81
C SER A 188 2.01 15.42 -8.51
N PHE A 189 2.13 14.72 -7.36
CA PHE A 189 2.32 15.38 -6.06
C PHE A 189 3.64 16.15 -6.01
N SER A 190 3.72 17.15 -5.09
CA SER A 190 4.98 17.84 -4.83
C SER A 190 6.03 16.85 -4.30
N ASP A 191 7.32 17.16 -4.52
CA ASP A 191 8.40 16.30 -4.02
C ASP A 191 8.39 16.23 -2.50
N GLN A 192 8.05 17.35 -1.85
CA GLN A 192 7.93 17.41 -0.40
C GLN A 192 6.83 16.52 0.15
N ASP A 193 5.67 16.44 -0.53
CA ASP A 193 4.55 15.61 -0.09
C ASP A 193 4.84 14.13 -0.31
N LEU A 194 5.49 13.77 -1.42
CA LEU A 194 5.96 12.42 -1.65
C LEU A 194 7.00 11.98 -0.61
N LEU A 195 7.93 12.86 -0.25
CA LEU A 195 8.93 12.59 0.79
C LEU A 195 8.29 12.44 2.18
N LYS A 196 7.27 13.25 2.51
CA LYS A 196 6.52 13.09 3.77
C LYS A 196 5.84 11.73 3.82
N ASN A 197 5.17 11.32 2.73
CA ASN A 197 4.51 10.01 2.65
C ASN A 197 5.51 8.86 2.74
N LEU A 198 6.63 8.94 2.02
CA LEU A 198 7.72 7.97 2.07
C LEU A 198 8.25 7.80 3.50
N ASN A 199 8.60 8.90 4.15
CA ASN A 199 9.14 8.87 5.51
C ASN A 199 8.12 8.33 6.52
N ALA A 200 6.83 8.72 6.41
CA ALA A 200 5.77 8.22 7.28
C ALA A 200 5.62 6.69 7.12
N PHE A 201 5.63 6.18 5.90
CA PHE A 201 5.51 4.76 5.61
C PHE A 201 6.71 3.97 6.12
N ILE A 202 7.92 4.40 5.82
CA ILE A 202 9.17 3.75 6.25
C ILE A 202 9.23 3.68 7.78
N LYS A 203 8.95 4.79 8.48
CA LYS A 203 8.93 4.85 9.95
C LYS A 203 7.90 3.87 10.53
N ALA A 204 6.72 3.77 9.94
CA ALA A 204 5.68 2.86 10.40
C ALA A 204 6.09 1.39 10.22
N VAL A 205 6.71 1.04 9.09
CA VAL A 205 7.22 -0.33 8.85
C VAL A 205 8.37 -0.65 9.82
N ILE A 206 9.29 0.28 10.08
CA ILE A 206 10.38 0.09 11.05
C ILE A 206 9.82 -0.11 12.46
N LYS A 207 8.81 0.66 12.86
CA LYS A 207 8.14 0.52 14.16
C LYS A 207 7.44 -0.84 14.32
N ALA A 208 6.99 -1.43 13.22
CA ALA A 208 6.33 -2.74 13.19
C ALA A 208 7.30 -3.92 13.25
N LYS A 209 8.60 -3.68 13.51
CA LYS A 209 9.61 -4.73 13.63
C LYS A 209 9.23 -5.74 14.73
N PRO A 210 9.16 -7.06 14.43
CA PRO A 210 8.91 -8.10 15.42
C PRO A 210 10.05 -8.18 16.45
N ALA A 211 9.70 -8.36 17.73
CA ALA A 211 10.68 -8.43 18.83
C ALA A 211 11.62 -9.64 18.72
N GLY A 212 11.14 -10.76 18.17
CA GLY A 212 11.92 -11.99 18.01
C GLY A 212 12.85 -12.03 16.80
N LEU A 213 12.95 -10.94 16.03
CA LEU A 213 13.78 -10.93 14.82
C LEU A 213 15.27 -10.81 15.15
N LYS A 214 16.06 -11.79 14.70
CA LYS A 214 17.52 -11.77 14.73
C LYS A 214 18.07 -11.24 13.40
N GLY A 215 19.04 -10.31 13.47
CA GLY A 215 19.71 -9.74 12.29
C GLY A 215 19.06 -8.48 11.73
N SER A 216 19.41 -8.12 10.48
CA SER A 216 18.94 -6.91 9.81
C SER A 216 17.49 -7.02 9.40
N TYR A 217 16.65 -6.11 9.90
CA TYR A 217 15.22 -6.07 9.56
C TYR A 217 14.98 -5.58 8.14
N LEU A 218 15.59 -4.45 7.76
CA LEU A 218 15.47 -3.88 6.43
C LEU A 218 16.68 -4.30 5.59
N LYS A 219 16.44 -5.08 4.53
CA LYS A 219 17.48 -5.58 3.62
C LYS A 219 17.68 -4.70 2.40
N ALA A 220 16.59 -4.25 1.79
CA ALA A 220 16.62 -3.37 0.62
C ALA A 220 15.32 -2.62 0.49
N VAL A 221 15.39 -1.41 -0.06
CA VAL A 221 14.24 -0.56 -0.40
C VAL A 221 14.35 -0.15 -1.85
N TYR A 222 13.25 -0.28 -2.58
CA TYR A 222 13.14 0.14 -3.96
C TYR A 222 11.95 1.07 -4.11
N LEU A 223 12.11 2.07 -4.96
CA LEU A 223 11.01 2.91 -5.43
C LEU A 223 10.79 2.66 -6.92
N SER A 224 9.55 2.66 -7.33
CA SER A 224 9.17 2.57 -8.74
C SER A 224 7.94 3.43 -9.02
N SER A 225 7.75 3.81 -10.26
CA SER A 225 6.47 4.36 -10.72
C SER A 225 5.73 3.32 -11.53
N THR A 226 4.39 3.42 -11.59
CA THR A 226 3.57 2.52 -12.41
C THR A 226 4.09 2.49 -13.84
N MET A 227 4.42 1.33 -14.37
CA MET A 227 5.03 1.08 -15.68
C MET A 227 6.46 1.65 -15.82
N GLY A 228 7.07 2.24 -14.79
CA GLY A 228 8.39 2.87 -14.81
C GLY A 228 9.54 1.94 -14.44
N ALA A 229 10.75 2.51 -14.44
CA ALA A 229 11.94 1.85 -13.92
C ALA A 229 11.95 1.87 -12.38
N SER A 230 12.67 0.94 -11.77
CA SER A 230 12.88 0.90 -10.31
C SER A 230 14.22 1.50 -9.92
N VAL A 231 14.26 2.16 -8.77
CA VAL A 231 15.44 2.80 -8.17
C VAL A 231 15.70 2.17 -6.82
N GLN A 232 16.93 1.76 -6.53
CA GLN A 232 17.31 1.28 -5.20
C GLN A 232 17.71 2.45 -4.31
N ILE A 233 17.19 2.43 -3.07
CA ILE A 233 17.45 3.47 -2.08
C ILE A 233 18.60 3.05 -1.18
N ASP A 234 19.45 4.02 -0.84
CA ASP A 234 20.48 3.85 0.18
C ASP A 234 19.81 3.81 1.57
N LEU A 235 20.03 2.70 2.27
CA LEU A 235 19.50 2.50 3.63
C LEU A 235 20.08 3.46 4.65
N THR A 236 21.29 3.97 4.42
CA THR A 236 21.92 4.96 5.31
C THR A 236 21.19 6.31 5.29
N SER A 237 20.52 6.62 4.19
CA SER A 237 19.71 7.85 4.03
C SER A 237 18.32 7.78 4.70
N ILE A 238 17.94 6.60 5.22
CA ILE A 238 16.63 6.35 5.84
C ILE A 238 16.70 6.45 7.37
N ALA A 239 17.90 6.45 7.94
CA ALA A 239 18.16 6.46 9.38
C ALA A 239 17.81 7.80 10.05
#